data_7df85b4064bbf278c96ed3b788d3014e
#
_entry.id   7df85b4064bbf278c96ed3b788d3014e
#
_cell.length_a   1.000
_cell.length_b   1.000
_cell.length_c   1.000
_cell.angle_alpha   90.00
_cell.angle_beta   90.00
_cell.angle_gamma   90.00
#
_symmetry.space_group_name_H-M   'P 1'
#
loop_
_entity.id
_entity.type
_entity.pdbx_description
1 polymer ?
#
loop_
_entity_poly.entity_id
_entity_poly.type
_entity_poly.pdbx_seq_one_letter_code
_entity_poly.pdbx_strand_id
1 'polypeptide(L)'
;MYIVNEEDKEYRFGDSGPKYLMKGPRMNFALVQFQAGQDFKAHYHNVMEENFYILEGEVDIVVDGVVNHLRPGQMIHIEPGEIHYVINNSGAPMKMISTL
;
A
#
# COMPACT_ATOMS: atom_id res chain seq x y z
N MET A 1 5.87 -22.59 -9.97
CA MET A 1 6.71 -21.36 -9.93
C MET A 1 6.38 -20.51 -11.14
N TYR A 2 6.37 -19.18 -10.98
CA TYR A 2 6.17 -18.24 -12.08
C TYR A 2 6.92 -16.94 -11.81
N ILE A 3 7.15 -16.19 -12.87
CA ILE A 3 7.83 -14.89 -12.82
C ILE A 3 6.87 -13.86 -13.42
N VAL A 4 6.75 -12.72 -12.76
CA VAL A 4 5.90 -11.62 -13.20
C VAL A 4 6.76 -10.39 -13.46
N ASN A 5 6.58 -9.77 -14.62
CA ASN A 5 7.18 -8.49 -14.91
C ASN A 5 6.19 -7.39 -14.55
N GLU A 6 6.63 -6.44 -13.75
CA GLU A 6 5.78 -5.34 -13.29
C GLU A 6 5.16 -4.57 -14.47
N GLU A 7 5.93 -4.38 -15.53
CA GLU A 7 5.49 -3.64 -16.72
C GLU A 7 4.32 -4.28 -17.45
N ASP A 8 4.06 -5.58 -17.22
CA ASP A 8 2.93 -6.30 -17.84
C ASP A 8 1.64 -6.16 -17.01
N LYS A 9 1.69 -5.46 -15.90
CA LYS A 9 0.55 -5.24 -15.00
C LYS A 9 0.19 -3.76 -14.97
N GLU A 10 -1.05 -3.49 -14.57
CA GLU A 10 -1.57 -2.14 -14.52
C GLU A 10 -2.06 -1.79 -13.11
N TYR A 11 -1.94 -0.52 -12.76
CA TYR A 11 -2.58 0.01 -11.56
C TYR A 11 -4.09 0.03 -11.75
N ARG A 12 -4.82 -0.27 -10.67
CA ARG A 12 -6.29 -0.36 -10.72
C ARG A 12 -6.94 0.88 -11.34
N PHE A 13 -6.42 2.05 -11.06
CA PHE A 13 -6.99 3.32 -11.52
C PHE A 13 -6.13 3.99 -12.61
N GLY A 14 -5.30 3.23 -13.30
CA GLY A 14 -4.46 3.72 -14.39
C GLY A 14 -3.13 4.29 -13.91
N ASP A 15 -3.16 5.36 -13.12
CA ASP A 15 -1.97 6.02 -12.59
C ASP A 15 -1.79 5.82 -11.08
N SER A 16 -2.68 5.08 -10.46
CA SER A 16 -2.71 4.98 -9.01
C SER A 16 -3.45 3.73 -8.55
N GLY A 17 -3.37 3.48 -7.25
CA GLY A 17 -3.96 2.32 -6.60
C GLY A 17 -3.03 1.13 -6.63
N PRO A 18 -3.56 -0.07 -6.36
CA PRO A 18 -2.75 -1.28 -6.36
C PRO A 18 -2.52 -1.82 -7.77
N LYS A 19 -1.33 -2.36 -7.96
CA LYS A 19 -0.94 -3.17 -9.11
C LYS A 19 -0.57 -4.54 -8.55
N TYR A 20 -1.47 -5.51 -8.70
CA TYR A 20 -1.24 -6.84 -8.14
C TYR A 20 -0.26 -7.61 -9.01
N LEU A 21 0.88 -7.98 -8.45
CA LEU A 21 1.85 -8.86 -9.08
C LEU A 21 1.48 -10.32 -8.80
N MET A 22 0.87 -10.57 -7.64
CA MET A 22 0.39 -11.89 -7.27
C MET A 22 -0.87 -11.76 -6.43
N LYS A 23 -1.86 -12.58 -6.76
CA LYS A 23 -3.07 -12.79 -5.93
C LYS A 23 -3.19 -14.28 -5.69
N GLY A 24 -2.85 -14.69 -4.51
CA GLY A 24 -2.89 -16.10 -4.15
C GLY A 24 -3.92 -16.38 -3.06
N PRO A 25 -4.19 -17.68 -2.76
CA PRO A 25 -5.11 -18.04 -1.69
C PRO A 25 -4.52 -17.76 -0.30
N ARG A 26 -3.23 -17.62 -0.19
CA ARG A 26 -2.54 -17.44 1.11
C ARG A 26 -2.00 -16.04 1.32
N MET A 27 -1.65 -15.32 0.25
CA MET A 27 -1.18 -13.94 0.33
C MET A 27 -1.35 -13.24 -1.01
N ASN A 28 -1.32 -11.92 -0.95
CA ASN A 28 -1.25 -11.04 -2.11
C ASN A 28 0.04 -10.23 -2.05
N PHE A 29 0.58 -9.90 -3.20
CA PHE A 29 1.72 -9.00 -3.32
C PHE A 29 1.38 -7.94 -4.37
N ALA A 30 1.44 -6.66 -3.97
CA ALA A 30 1.10 -5.56 -4.85
C ALA A 30 2.11 -4.42 -4.73
N LEU A 31 2.27 -3.71 -5.82
CA LEU A 31 2.80 -2.36 -5.79
C LEU A 31 1.63 -1.40 -5.66
N VAL A 32 1.79 -0.35 -4.86
CA VAL A 32 0.77 0.67 -4.67
C VAL A 32 1.39 2.02 -4.97
N GLN A 33 0.72 2.77 -5.81
CA GLN A 33 1.16 4.11 -6.19
C GLN A 33 0.03 5.10 -5.97
N PHE A 34 0.36 6.22 -5.34
CA PHE A 34 -0.54 7.36 -5.24
C PHE A 34 0.12 8.60 -5.79
N GLN A 35 -0.66 9.36 -6.55
CA GLN A 35 -0.31 10.72 -6.90
C GLN A 35 -0.56 11.63 -5.70
N ALA A 36 -0.04 12.85 -5.76
CA ALA A 36 -0.26 13.83 -4.69
C ALA A 36 -1.76 14.00 -4.41
N GLY A 37 -2.13 13.97 -3.15
CA GLY A 37 -3.52 14.19 -2.70
C GLY A 37 -4.42 12.96 -2.77
N GLN A 38 -3.95 11.83 -3.27
CA GLN A 38 -4.75 10.61 -3.34
C GLN A 38 -4.68 9.82 -2.04
N ASP A 39 -5.75 9.06 -1.76
CA ASP A 39 -5.86 8.26 -0.55
C ASP A 39 -6.57 6.93 -0.79
N PHE A 40 -6.38 5.99 0.13
CA PHE A 40 -7.25 4.84 0.33
C PHE A 40 -8.16 5.12 1.52
N LYS A 41 -9.45 4.78 1.36
CA LYS A 41 -10.43 4.91 2.44
C LYS A 41 -10.06 4.04 3.63
N ALA A 42 -10.50 4.45 4.80
CA ALA A 42 -10.32 3.67 6.03
C ALA A 42 -10.96 2.29 5.89
N HIS A 43 -10.24 1.27 6.27
CA HIS A 43 -10.69 -0.12 6.22
C HIS A 43 -9.95 -0.95 7.28
N TYR A 44 -10.39 -2.19 7.45
CA TYR A 44 -9.72 -3.16 8.30
C TYR A 44 -9.95 -4.58 7.78
N HIS A 45 -9.09 -5.49 8.20
CA HIS A 45 -9.21 -6.91 7.88
C HIS A 45 -9.38 -7.69 9.19
N ASN A 46 -10.30 -8.68 9.19
CA ASN A 46 -10.61 -9.43 10.41
C ASN A 46 -9.53 -10.45 10.79
N VAL A 47 -8.88 -11.05 9.80
CA VAL A 47 -7.95 -12.16 10.02
C VAL A 47 -6.62 -12.00 9.29
N MET A 48 -6.48 -10.98 8.46
CA MET A 48 -5.29 -10.79 7.64
C MET A 48 -4.42 -9.67 8.20
N GLU A 49 -3.12 -9.91 8.19
CA GLU A 49 -2.11 -8.90 8.45
C GLU A 49 -1.76 -8.20 7.16
N GLU A 50 -1.33 -6.95 7.25
CA GLU A 50 -0.92 -6.19 6.09
C GLU A 50 0.40 -5.49 6.37
N ASN A 51 1.30 -5.48 5.38
CA ASN A 51 2.57 -4.77 5.48
C ASN A 51 2.69 -3.79 4.34
N PHE A 52 3.18 -2.59 4.63
CA PHE A 52 3.55 -1.61 3.61
C PHE A 52 5.02 -1.28 3.77
N TYR A 53 5.76 -1.36 2.68
CA TYR A 53 7.16 -0.98 2.61
C TYR A 53 7.33 0.15 1.60
N ILE A 54 7.84 1.29 2.04
CA ILE A 54 7.91 2.49 1.21
C ILE A 54 9.14 2.43 0.32
N LEU A 55 8.92 2.54 -0.99
CA LEU A 55 9.98 2.53 -2.00
C LEU A 55 10.38 3.94 -2.43
N GLU A 56 9.39 4.81 -2.68
CA GLU A 56 9.59 6.15 -3.21
C GLU A 56 8.58 7.11 -2.59
N GLY A 57 9.02 8.35 -2.37
CA GLY A 57 8.17 9.40 -1.83
C GLY A 57 7.90 9.22 -0.35
N GLU A 58 6.93 9.95 0.16
CA GLU A 58 6.52 9.91 1.56
C GLU A 58 5.01 9.75 1.65
N VAL A 59 4.54 9.17 2.74
CA VAL A 59 3.12 8.87 2.90
C VAL A 59 2.75 8.91 4.38
N ASP A 60 1.52 9.30 4.66
CA ASP A 60 0.92 9.15 5.98
C ASP A 60 0.02 7.92 6.01
N ILE A 61 0.25 7.04 6.96
CA ILE A 61 -0.61 5.89 7.21
C ILE A 61 -1.19 6.06 8.61
N VAL A 62 -2.51 6.19 8.66
CA VAL A 62 -3.24 6.41 9.91
C VAL A 62 -3.78 5.07 10.39
N VAL A 63 -3.42 4.69 11.60
CA VAL A 63 -3.84 3.43 12.20
C VAL A 63 -4.53 3.74 13.53
N ASP A 64 -5.80 3.38 13.64
CA ASP A 64 -6.63 3.64 14.82
C ASP A 64 -6.52 5.09 15.29
N GLY A 65 -6.53 6.03 14.34
CA GLY A 65 -6.46 7.46 14.61
C GLY A 65 -5.05 8.02 14.83
N VAL A 66 -4.02 7.19 14.84
CA VAL A 66 -2.63 7.63 15.02
C VAL A 66 -1.97 7.80 13.66
N VAL A 67 -1.47 9.00 13.39
CA VAL A 67 -0.79 9.33 12.14
C VAL A 67 0.66 8.85 12.20
N ASN A 68 1.06 8.06 11.20
CA ASN A 68 2.42 7.58 11.06
C ASN A 68 2.96 8.08 9.73
N HIS A 69 3.97 8.94 9.78
CA HIS A 69 4.62 9.48 8.59
C HIS A 69 5.78 8.56 8.20
N LEU A 70 5.73 8.02 6.99
CA LEU A 70 6.68 7.02 6.53
C LEU A 70 7.47 7.52 5.31
N ARG A 71 8.73 7.11 5.25
CA ARG A 71 9.71 7.45 4.22
C ARG A 71 10.28 6.19 3.58
N PRO A 72 10.97 6.31 2.43
CA PRO A 72 11.61 5.16 1.81
C PRO A 72 12.49 4.38 2.78
N GLY A 73 12.37 3.05 2.71
CA GLY A 73 13.13 2.15 3.58
C GLY A 73 12.43 1.80 4.88
N GLN A 74 11.24 2.37 5.14
CA GLN A 74 10.45 2.05 6.34
C GLN A 74 9.30 1.13 5.98
N MET A 75 8.97 0.24 6.91
CA MET A 75 7.85 -0.69 6.81
C MET A 75 6.93 -0.49 7.99
N ILE A 76 5.62 -0.55 7.75
CA ILE A 76 4.62 -0.62 8.81
C ILE A 76 3.89 -1.96 8.71
N HIS A 77 3.71 -2.60 9.87
CA HIS A 77 2.93 -3.82 9.99
C HIS A 77 1.60 -3.50 10.66
N ILE A 78 0.52 -3.93 10.05
CA ILE A 78 -0.84 -3.65 10.52
C ILE A 78 -1.48 -4.99 10.91
N GLU A 79 -1.97 -5.04 12.15
CA GLU A 79 -2.60 -6.23 12.70
C GLU A 79 -4.07 -6.33 12.26
N PRO A 80 -4.63 -7.55 12.25
CA PRO A 80 -6.06 -7.72 12.01
C PRO A 80 -6.89 -6.86 12.97
N GLY A 81 -7.94 -6.25 12.44
CA GLY A 81 -8.85 -5.41 13.23
C GLY A 81 -8.42 -3.97 13.38
N GLU A 82 -7.19 -3.63 13.09
CA GLU A 82 -6.75 -2.23 13.12
C GLU A 82 -7.32 -1.46 11.93
N ILE A 83 -8.05 -0.40 12.22
CA ILE A 83 -8.64 0.46 11.19
C ILE A 83 -7.54 1.39 10.68
N HIS A 84 -7.33 1.37 9.38
CA HIS A 84 -6.25 2.15 8.79
C HIS A 84 -6.65 2.77 7.47
N TYR A 85 -5.98 3.86 7.12
CA TYR A 85 -6.06 4.44 5.79
C TYR A 85 -4.71 5.07 5.41
N VAL A 86 -4.52 5.21 4.11
CA VAL A 86 -3.27 5.71 3.52
C VAL A 86 -3.60 7.01 2.78
N ILE A 87 -2.83 8.05 3.01
CA ILE A 87 -2.99 9.31 2.31
C ILE A 87 -1.64 9.86 1.88
N ASN A 88 -1.55 10.23 0.61
CA ASN A 88 -0.37 10.92 0.09
C ASN A 88 -0.64 12.43 0.08
N ASN A 89 -0.27 13.10 1.15
CA ASN A 89 -0.34 14.55 1.27
C ASN A 89 1.03 15.22 1.16
N SER A 90 2.00 14.53 0.58
CA SER A 90 3.38 15.03 0.46
C SER A 90 3.57 16.03 -0.68
N GLY A 91 2.63 16.11 -1.61
CA GLY A 91 2.75 16.98 -2.80
C GLY A 91 3.52 16.34 -3.95
N ALA A 92 3.94 15.08 -3.83
CA ALA A 92 4.66 14.34 -4.86
C ALA A 92 4.16 12.89 -4.93
N PRO A 93 4.37 12.18 -6.05
CA PRO A 93 4.01 10.76 -6.14
C PRO A 93 4.75 9.92 -5.10
N MET A 94 4.11 8.85 -4.65
CA MET A 94 4.73 7.85 -3.77
C MET A 94 4.46 6.44 -4.29
N LYS A 95 5.34 5.51 -3.92
CA LYS A 95 5.21 4.11 -4.28
C LYS A 95 5.62 3.24 -3.10
N MET A 96 4.86 2.19 -2.86
CA MET A 96 5.14 1.23 -1.80
C MET A 96 4.79 -0.19 -2.23
N ILE A 97 5.34 -1.18 -1.51
CA ILE A 97 4.95 -2.57 -1.62
C ILE A 97 3.90 -2.85 -0.56
N SER A 98 2.84 -3.56 -0.96
CA SER A 98 1.82 -4.07 -0.03
C SER A 98 1.82 -5.58 -0.07
N THR A 99 1.87 -6.20 1.11
CA THR A 99 1.61 -7.64 1.27
C THR A 99 0.43 -7.82 2.21
N LEU A 100 -0.41 -8.80 1.87
CA LEU A 100 -1.66 -8.99 2.60
C LEU A 100 -1.99 -10.48 2.71
#